data_2e91f062b1cf31b32f17f324a8ce1141
#
_entry.id   2e91f062b1cf31b32f17f324a8ce1141
#
_cell.length_a   1.000
_cell.length_b   1.000
_cell.length_c   1.000
_cell.angle_alpha   90.00
_cell.angle_beta   90.00
_cell.angle_gamma   90.00
#
_symmetry.space_group_name_H-M   'P 1'
#
loop_
_entity.id
_entity.type
_entity.pdbx_description
1 polymer ?
#
loop_
_entity_poly.entity_id
_entity_poly.type
_entity_poly.pdbx_seq_one_letter_code
_entity_poly.pdbx_strand_id
1 'polypeptide(L)'
;MPGADRRRQAPRKRHVTSDEWSTVKRLRRPSRMPIDPYIVLLLATVGLAALLPARGAAAHVASGASTAAIAFLFFLYGARLSTREALEGVKHWRLHGTVLACTFVAFPLLGLAARGLVPVLLDQPLYQGLLFLTLVPSTIQSSIAFTSIARGNVPAAICAGSFSSLIGIVLTPLLAAVLLGNSGAGFSAHSLVTIVLQLLVPFVAGQLLRRWIGGFVTRHKKVLGLVDRGSILLVVYTAFSEGMVRGIWHQVSALRLGGLLVVEAALLAAMLALTWYGARALRFGRGDRIAIQFAGSKKSLAAGLPMASVLFGAHASLAVLPLMLFHQMQLMVCAVIAKRRARDPEARQGNGGPEAREESGGPEGREGSSGPAEEPAQSSARVGTAPRPR
;
A
#
# COMPACT_ATOMS: atom_id res chain seq x y z
N MET A 1 30.74 61.12 29.70
CA MET A 1 29.96 60.31 28.71
C MET A 1 29.74 58.94 29.26
N PRO A 2 28.51 58.46 29.56
CA PRO A 2 28.26 57.16 30.17
C PRO A 2 28.01 56.07 29.11
N GLY A 3 28.66 54.94 29.31
CA GLY A 3 28.56 53.73 28.49
C GLY A 3 27.23 52.98 28.74
N ALA A 4 26.54 52.63 27.68
CA ALA A 4 25.26 51.89 27.70
C ALA A 4 25.51 50.40 27.92
N ASP A 5 25.06 49.92 29.07
CA ASP A 5 24.96 48.48 29.42
C ASP A 5 23.78 47.85 28.67
N ARG A 6 24.04 47.08 27.61
CA ARG A 6 23.04 46.29 26.92
C ARG A 6 22.97 44.88 27.53
N ARG A 7 22.20 44.73 28.58
CA ARG A 7 21.81 43.41 29.10
C ARG A 7 20.96 42.70 28.06
N ARG A 8 21.47 41.59 27.49
CA ARG A 8 20.72 40.65 26.64
C ARG A 8 19.64 40.00 27.49
N GLN A 9 18.37 40.34 27.22
CA GLN A 9 17.24 39.64 27.79
C GLN A 9 17.13 38.27 27.09
N ALA A 10 17.23 37.18 27.89
CA ALA A 10 16.95 35.81 27.46
C ALA A 10 15.41 35.64 27.17
N PRO A 11 15.02 34.84 26.16
CA PRO A 11 13.62 34.66 25.85
C PRO A 11 12.89 33.95 26.99
N ARG A 12 11.81 34.58 27.49
CA ARG A 12 10.90 34.00 28.48
C ARG A 12 10.31 32.72 27.94
N LYS A 13 10.57 31.59 28.58
CA LYS A 13 9.85 30.34 28.38
C LYS A 13 8.39 30.56 28.69
N ARG A 14 7.52 30.49 27.69
CA ARG A 14 6.06 30.45 27.90
C ARG A 14 5.72 29.14 28.62
N HIS A 15 5.28 29.23 29.85
CA HIS A 15 4.63 28.11 30.52
C HIS A 15 3.28 27.86 29.81
N VAL A 16 3.18 26.75 29.11
CA VAL A 16 1.90 26.27 28.57
C VAL A 16 1.06 25.82 29.75
N THR A 17 -0.06 26.47 29.95
CA THR A 17 -0.97 26.19 31.08
C THR A 17 -1.71 24.88 30.86
N SER A 18 -2.07 24.18 31.93
CA SER A 18 -2.80 22.90 31.94
C SER A 18 -4.10 22.91 31.11
N ASP A 19 -4.66 24.09 30.88
CA ASP A 19 -5.92 24.26 30.12
C ASP A 19 -5.73 24.11 28.57
N GLU A 20 -4.55 24.39 28.02
CA GLU A 20 -4.27 24.15 26.60
C GLU A 20 -4.21 22.65 26.28
N TRP A 21 -3.76 21.81 27.23
CA TRP A 21 -3.76 20.35 27.07
C TRP A 21 -5.16 19.73 27.13
N SER A 22 -6.10 20.39 27.78
CA SER A 22 -7.49 19.91 27.86
C SER A 22 -8.27 20.16 26.57
N THR A 23 -7.92 21.20 25.81
CA THR A 23 -8.56 21.55 24.54
C THR A 23 -8.13 20.61 23.40
N VAL A 24 -6.87 20.15 23.40
CA VAL A 24 -6.36 19.19 22.41
C VAL A 24 -6.93 17.77 22.63
N LYS A 25 -7.29 17.40 23.86
CA LYS A 25 -7.92 16.10 24.15
C LYS A 25 -9.36 15.97 23.69
N ARG A 26 -10.10 17.06 23.50
CA ARG A 26 -11.51 17.00 23.06
C ARG A 26 -11.74 16.70 21.59
N LEU A 27 -10.71 16.75 20.73
CA LEU A 27 -10.84 16.49 19.29
C LEU A 27 -10.64 15.02 18.89
N ARG A 28 -10.37 14.12 19.84
CA ARG A 28 -10.32 12.67 19.58
C ARG A 28 -11.59 11.96 20.04
N ARG A 29 -12.73 12.27 19.42
CA ARG A 29 -13.82 11.30 19.38
C ARG A 29 -13.30 10.07 18.60
N PRO A 30 -13.42 8.83 19.13
CA PRO A 30 -13.15 7.65 18.35
C PRO A 30 -14.18 7.65 17.22
N SER A 31 -13.75 7.99 16.00
CA SER A 31 -14.56 7.83 14.82
C SER A 31 -14.97 6.36 14.75
N ARG A 32 -16.28 6.07 14.86
CA ARG A 32 -16.87 4.85 14.29
C ARG A 32 -16.18 4.69 12.94
N MET A 33 -15.67 3.50 12.60
CA MET A 33 -15.05 3.30 11.28
C MET A 33 -16.06 3.76 10.23
N PRO A 34 -15.89 4.89 9.56
CA PRO A 34 -16.72 5.19 8.42
C PRO A 34 -16.31 4.18 7.37
N ILE A 35 -17.27 3.46 6.82
CA ILE A 35 -17.10 2.74 5.56
C ILE A 35 -16.47 3.77 4.61
N ASP A 36 -15.36 3.40 3.95
CA ASP A 36 -14.69 4.33 3.03
C ASP A 36 -15.73 4.82 2.01
N PRO A 37 -15.99 6.14 1.88
CA PRO A 37 -16.98 6.66 0.94
C PRO A 37 -16.78 6.17 -0.48
N TYR A 38 -15.53 5.86 -0.86
CA TYR A 38 -15.22 5.29 -2.18
C TYR A 38 -15.77 3.88 -2.35
N ILE A 39 -15.80 3.06 -1.30
CA ILE A 39 -16.41 1.74 -1.31
C ILE A 39 -17.92 1.83 -1.50
N VAL A 40 -18.56 2.76 -0.79
CA VAL A 40 -20.00 3.02 -0.95
C VAL A 40 -20.30 3.42 -2.40
N LEU A 41 -19.47 4.32 -2.96
CA LEU A 41 -19.63 4.78 -4.34
C LEU A 41 -19.40 3.64 -5.35
N LEU A 42 -18.47 2.75 -5.08
CA LEU A 42 -18.19 1.58 -5.92
C LEU A 42 -19.37 0.60 -5.90
N LEU A 43 -19.93 0.29 -4.72
CA LEU A 43 -21.12 -0.55 -4.58
C LEU A 43 -22.36 0.11 -5.21
N ALA A 44 -22.51 1.43 -5.05
CA ALA A 44 -23.58 2.19 -5.71
C ALA A 44 -23.44 2.13 -7.24
N THR A 45 -22.21 2.15 -7.77
CA THR A 45 -21.94 1.99 -9.20
C THR A 45 -22.34 0.60 -9.71
N VAL A 46 -22.06 -0.46 -8.93
CA VAL A 46 -22.53 -1.81 -9.23
C VAL A 46 -24.06 -1.88 -9.21
N GLY A 47 -24.70 -1.28 -8.19
CA GLY A 47 -26.16 -1.17 -8.11
C GLY A 47 -26.75 -0.40 -9.30
N LEU A 48 -26.12 0.69 -9.72
CA LEU A 48 -26.52 1.45 -10.90
C LEU A 48 -26.40 0.61 -12.17
N ALA A 49 -25.32 -0.14 -12.35
CA ALA A 49 -25.14 -1.04 -13.48
C ALA A 49 -26.19 -2.18 -13.50
N ALA A 50 -26.64 -2.62 -12.32
CA ALA A 50 -27.70 -3.62 -12.20
C ALA A 50 -29.08 -3.07 -12.58
N LEU A 51 -29.40 -1.84 -12.15
CA LEU A 51 -30.70 -1.21 -12.40
C LEU A 51 -30.80 -0.58 -13.79
N LEU A 52 -29.71 0.03 -14.26
CA LEU A 52 -29.64 0.77 -15.53
C LEU A 52 -28.39 0.33 -16.32
N PRO A 53 -28.35 -0.91 -16.83
CA PRO A 53 -27.22 -1.36 -17.60
C PRO A 53 -27.14 -0.63 -18.95
N ALA A 54 -25.94 -0.23 -19.34
CA ALA A 54 -25.70 0.37 -20.66
C ALA A 54 -26.02 -0.64 -21.77
N ARG A 55 -26.86 -0.23 -22.77
CA ARG A 55 -27.29 -1.04 -23.90
C ARG A 55 -27.13 -0.29 -25.22
N GLY A 56 -26.98 -1.01 -26.32
CA GLY A 56 -26.89 -0.42 -27.66
C GLY A 56 -25.79 0.63 -27.79
N ALA A 57 -26.08 1.79 -28.33
CA ALA A 57 -25.11 2.88 -28.52
C ALA A 57 -24.45 3.34 -27.20
N ALA A 58 -25.20 3.36 -26.09
CA ALA A 58 -24.66 3.73 -24.79
C ALA A 58 -23.58 2.73 -24.31
N ALA A 59 -23.73 1.43 -24.59
CA ALA A 59 -22.73 0.42 -24.28
C ALA A 59 -21.43 0.65 -25.08
N HIS A 60 -21.52 0.98 -26.37
CA HIS A 60 -20.35 1.30 -27.19
C HIS A 60 -19.60 2.54 -26.70
N VAL A 61 -20.33 3.59 -26.37
CA VAL A 61 -19.75 4.82 -25.81
C VAL A 61 -19.07 4.55 -24.45
N ALA A 62 -19.76 3.82 -23.55
CA ALA A 62 -19.21 3.47 -22.25
C ALA A 62 -17.96 2.59 -22.37
N SER A 63 -17.94 1.63 -23.28
CA SER A 63 -16.79 0.74 -23.55
C SER A 63 -15.60 1.55 -24.08
N GLY A 64 -15.81 2.43 -25.08
CA GLY A 64 -14.75 3.31 -25.59
C GLY A 64 -14.20 4.25 -24.53
N ALA A 65 -15.07 4.87 -23.73
CA ALA A 65 -14.69 5.73 -22.62
C ALA A 65 -13.91 4.95 -21.54
N SER A 66 -14.32 3.71 -21.24
CA SER A 66 -13.62 2.81 -20.30
C SER A 66 -12.21 2.48 -20.79
N THR A 67 -12.05 2.14 -22.08
CA THR A 67 -10.74 1.88 -22.68
C THR A 67 -9.82 3.10 -22.59
N ALA A 68 -10.32 4.28 -22.91
CA ALA A 68 -9.57 5.54 -22.78
C ALA A 68 -9.21 5.83 -21.31
N ALA A 69 -10.15 5.59 -20.37
CA ALA A 69 -9.92 5.73 -18.93
C ALA A 69 -8.82 4.79 -18.42
N ILE A 70 -8.80 3.52 -18.87
CA ILE A 70 -7.77 2.54 -18.53
C ILE A 70 -6.39 3.03 -19.03
N ALA A 71 -6.30 3.43 -20.30
CA ALA A 71 -5.05 3.95 -20.85
C ALA A 71 -4.56 5.17 -20.08
N PHE A 72 -5.45 6.09 -19.74
CA PHE A 72 -5.13 7.27 -18.95
C PHE A 72 -4.69 6.94 -17.51
N LEU A 73 -5.31 5.95 -16.86
CA LEU A 73 -4.90 5.45 -15.54
C LEU A 73 -3.46 4.92 -15.57
N PHE A 74 -3.13 4.08 -16.55
CA PHE A 74 -1.77 3.54 -16.68
C PHE A 74 -0.75 4.62 -17.05
N PHE A 75 -1.13 5.59 -17.88
CA PHE A 75 -0.32 6.78 -18.12
C PHE A 75 -0.03 7.56 -16.82
N LEU A 76 -1.04 7.81 -16.00
CA LEU A 76 -0.86 8.48 -14.71
C LEU A 76 -0.01 7.65 -13.73
N TYR A 77 -0.13 6.33 -13.74
CA TYR A 77 0.73 5.46 -12.92
C TYR A 77 2.19 5.61 -13.34
N GLY A 78 2.47 5.64 -14.65
CA GLY A 78 3.80 5.93 -15.18
C GLY A 78 4.31 7.33 -14.78
N ALA A 79 3.49 8.36 -14.95
CA ALA A 79 3.86 9.73 -14.64
C ALA A 79 4.12 10.00 -13.15
N ARG A 80 3.51 9.23 -12.25
CA ARG A 80 3.68 9.35 -10.79
C ARG A 80 4.88 8.62 -10.24
N LEU A 81 5.36 7.58 -10.91
CA LEU A 81 6.44 6.75 -10.40
C LEU A 81 7.76 7.52 -10.33
N SER A 82 8.30 7.68 -9.13
CA SER A 82 9.58 8.34 -8.90
C SER A 82 10.76 7.40 -9.15
N THR A 83 11.68 7.80 -10.05
CA THR A 83 12.94 7.08 -10.28
C THR A 83 13.79 6.99 -9.01
N ARG A 84 13.69 8.01 -8.13
CA ARG A 84 14.38 8.03 -6.84
C ARG A 84 13.81 6.98 -5.88
N GLU A 85 12.48 6.87 -5.78
CA GLU A 85 11.81 5.82 -5.00
C GLU A 85 12.18 4.42 -5.51
N ALA A 86 12.28 4.27 -6.85
CA ALA A 86 12.75 3.03 -7.45
C ALA A 86 14.19 2.68 -7.05
N LEU A 87 15.10 3.65 -6.99
CA LEU A 87 16.50 3.45 -6.60
C LEU A 87 16.68 3.24 -5.09
N GLU A 88 15.92 3.97 -4.26
CA GLU A 88 15.95 3.79 -2.79
C GLU A 88 15.46 2.40 -2.38
N GLY A 89 14.53 1.82 -3.14
CA GLY A 89 14.07 0.46 -2.93
C GLY A 89 15.15 -0.62 -3.15
N VAL A 90 16.13 -0.38 -4.01
CA VAL A 90 17.22 -1.34 -4.24
C VAL A 90 18.05 -1.58 -2.97
N LYS A 91 18.16 -0.61 -2.06
CA LYS A 91 18.90 -0.76 -0.81
C LYS A 91 18.30 -1.81 0.14
N HIS A 92 16.98 -2.00 0.12
CA HIS A 92 16.28 -3.00 0.95
C HIS A 92 15.79 -4.20 0.12
N TRP A 93 16.62 -4.68 -0.81
CA TRP A 93 16.27 -5.74 -1.75
C TRP A 93 15.65 -7.01 -1.10
N ARG A 94 16.14 -7.41 0.09
CA ARG A 94 15.59 -8.55 0.84
C ARG A 94 14.11 -8.36 1.19
N LEU A 95 13.73 -7.17 1.67
CA LEU A 95 12.36 -6.84 2.03
C LEU A 95 11.48 -6.81 0.77
N HIS A 96 11.91 -6.11 -0.26
CA HIS A 96 11.15 -5.98 -1.50
C HIS A 96 11.03 -7.31 -2.24
N GLY A 97 12.11 -8.11 -2.28
CA GLY A 97 12.10 -9.46 -2.81
C GLY A 97 11.12 -10.38 -2.06
N THR A 98 11.08 -10.28 -0.72
CA THR A 98 10.11 -11.03 0.09
C THR A 98 8.67 -10.64 -0.23
N VAL A 99 8.36 -9.33 -0.35
CA VAL A 99 7.01 -8.86 -0.71
C VAL A 99 6.63 -9.31 -2.11
N LEU A 100 7.55 -9.20 -3.09
CA LEU A 100 7.32 -9.67 -4.47
C LEU A 100 7.11 -11.18 -4.54
N ALA A 101 7.90 -11.97 -3.81
CA ALA A 101 7.72 -13.42 -3.71
C ALA A 101 6.38 -13.78 -3.08
N CYS A 102 5.95 -13.10 -2.03
CA CYS A 102 4.61 -13.27 -1.47
C CYS A 102 3.52 -12.93 -2.50
N THR A 103 3.67 -11.81 -3.21
CA THR A 103 2.64 -11.29 -4.12
C THR A 103 2.54 -12.09 -5.42
N PHE A 104 3.67 -12.48 -6.04
CA PHE A 104 3.70 -13.06 -7.39
C PHE A 104 4.13 -14.52 -7.43
N VAL A 105 4.48 -15.13 -6.28
CA VAL A 105 4.77 -16.56 -6.19
C VAL A 105 3.83 -17.24 -5.20
N ALA A 106 3.84 -16.84 -3.92
CA ALA A 106 3.06 -17.53 -2.88
C ALA A 106 1.54 -17.41 -3.13
N PHE A 107 1.04 -16.22 -3.45
CA PHE A 107 -0.37 -16.05 -3.78
C PHE A 107 -0.81 -16.88 -5.00
N PRO A 108 -0.13 -16.82 -6.16
CA PRO A 108 -0.47 -17.66 -7.31
C PRO A 108 -0.42 -19.16 -6.99
N LEU A 109 0.55 -19.64 -6.23
CA LEU A 109 0.63 -21.04 -5.82
C LEU A 109 -0.58 -21.46 -4.98
N LEU A 110 -1.02 -20.63 -4.03
CA LEU A 110 -2.25 -20.87 -3.27
C LEU A 110 -3.50 -20.81 -4.16
N GLY A 111 -3.53 -19.88 -5.13
CA GLY A 111 -4.59 -19.82 -6.14
C GLY A 111 -4.67 -21.07 -7.00
N LEU A 112 -3.52 -21.61 -7.43
CA LEU A 112 -3.44 -22.88 -8.16
C LEU A 112 -3.89 -24.05 -7.28
N ALA A 113 -3.49 -24.10 -6.01
CA ALA A 113 -3.94 -25.13 -5.07
C ALA A 113 -5.46 -25.12 -4.89
N ALA A 114 -6.10 -23.94 -4.93
CA ALA A 114 -7.56 -23.82 -4.86
C ALA A 114 -8.30 -24.48 -6.05
N ARG A 115 -7.59 -24.84 -7.14
CA ARG A 115 -8.16 -25.62 -8.25
C ARG A 115 -8.78 -26.95 -7.78
N GLY A 116 -8.20 -27.55 -6.74
CA GLY A 116 -8.75 -28.77 -6.14
C GLY A 116 -10.15 -28.62 -5.52
N LEU A 117 -10.62 -27.39 -5.35
CA LEU A 117 -11.96 -27.09 -4.80
C LEU A 117 -13.04 -26.96 -5.90
N VAL A 118 -12.67 -27.06 -7.17
CA VAL A 118 -13.58 -27.09 -8.31
C VAL A 118 -13.95 -28.56 -8.61
N PRO A 119 -15.24 -28.90 -8.80
CA PRO A 119 -16.42 -28.04 -8.80
C PRO A 119 -17.14 -27.98 -7.44
N VAL A 120 -16.55 -28.46 -6.36
CA VAL A 120 -17.24 -28.66 -5.07
C VAL A 120 -17.65 -27.32 -4.44
N LEU A 121 -16.68 -26.43 -4.19
CA LEU A 121 -16.91 -25.12 -3.57
C LEU A 121 -16.97 -23.99 -4.58
N LEU A 122 -16.23 -24.09 -5.68
CA LEU A 122 -16.15 -23.08 -6.72
C LEU A 122 -16.58 -23.66 -8.06
N ASP A 123 -17.22 -22.87 -8.90
CA ASP A 123 -17.34 -23.15 -10.32
C ASP A 123 -16.15 -22.58 -11.10
N GLN A 124 -16.01 -23.00 -12.36
CA GLN A 124 -14.88 -22.61 -13.19
C GLN A 124 -14.73 -21.09 -13.38
N PRO A 125 -15.80 -20.30 -13.61
CA PRO A 125 -15.68 -18.85 -13.74
C PRO A 125 -15.25 -18.15 -12.46
N LEU A 126 -15.76 -18.56 -11.30
CA LEU A 126 -15.35 -17.99 -10.00
C LEU A 126 -13.91 -18.37 -9.66
N TYR A 127 -13.49 -19.60 -9.98
CA TYR A 127 -12.10 -20.02 -9.84
C TYR A 127 -11.16 -19.20 -10.71
N GLN A 128 -11.52 -18.91 -11.96
CA GLN A 128 -10.71 -18.05 -12.84
C GLN A 128 -10.57 -16.65 -12.26
N GLY A 129 -11.64 -16.08 -11.71
CA GLY A 129 -11.58 -14.80 -11.00
C GLY A 129 -10.74 -14.83 -9.71
N LEU A 130 -10.84 -15.92 -8.94
CA LEU A 130 -10.00 -16.16 -7.77
C LEU A 130 -8.53 -16.30 -8.17
N LEU A 131 -8.20 -17.05 -9.20
CA LEU A 131 -6.85 -17.18 -9.69
C LEU A 131 -6.32 -15.82 -10.17
N PHE A 132 -7.10 -15.06 -10.95
CA PHE A 132 -6.76 -13.70 -11.34
C PHE A 132 -6.48 -12.79 -10.14
N LEU A 133 -7.33 -12.81 -9.11
CA LEU A 133 -7.11 -12.11 -7.85
C LEU A 133 -5.69 -12.37 -7.31
N THR A 134 -5.22 -13.62 -7.36
CA THR A 134 -3.88 -13.99 -6.84
C THR A 134 -2.73 -13.43 -7.66
N LEU A 135 -2.96 -13.04 -8.92
CA LEU A 135 -1.96 -12.49 -9.83
C LEU A 135 -1.82 -10.96 -9.77
N VAL A 136 -2.82 -10.27 -9.21
CA VAL A 136 -2.87 -8.81 -9.12
C VAL A 136 -1.79 -8.29 -8.16
N PRO A 137 -1.19 -7.11 -8.41
CA PRO A 137 -0.18 -6.53 -7.52
C PRO A 137 -0.75 -6.11 -6.16
N SER A 138 0.16 -5.83 -5.24
CA SER A 138 -0.18 -5.31 -3.91
C SER A 138 -0.77 -3.91 -3.97
N THR A 139 -1.57 -3.54 -2.95
CA THR A 139 -2.12 -2.19 -2.82
C THR A 139 -1.15 -1.25 -2.08
N ILE A 140 -0.94 -0.04 -2.60
CA ILE A 140 -0.06 0.96 -2.01
C ILE A 140 -0.74 1.64 -0.81
N GLN A 141 -1.90 2.26 -1.04
CA GLN A 141 -2.54 3.17 -0.07
C GLN A 141 -2.88 2.48 1.26
N SER A 142 -3.58 1.34 1.21
CA SER A 142 -3.97 0.63 2.43
C SER A 142 -2.78 -0.06 3.12
N SER A 143 -1.72 -0.44 2.38
CA SER A 143 -0.49 -0.95 2.98
C SER A 143 0.21 0.12 3.82
N ILE A 144 0.34 1.33 3.28
CA ILE A 144 0.88 2.49 4.00
C ILE A 144 0.05 2.81 5.24
N ALA A 145 -1.28 2.90 5.08
CA ALA A 145 -2.18 3.25 6.18
C ALA A 145 -2.08 2.25 7.35
N PHE A 146 -2.15 0.94 7.07
CA PHE A 146 -2.10 -0.07 8.12
C PHE A 146 -0.69 -0.22 8.71
N THR A 147 0.36 -0.07 7.92
CA THR A 147 1.75 -0.03 8.43
C THR A 147 1.94 1.14 9.38
N SER A 148 1.42 2.32 9.05
CA SER A 148 1.46 3.50 9.91
C SER A 148 0.68 3.31 11.22
N ILE A 149 -0.57 2.79 11.14
CA ILE A 149 -1.39 2.49 12.32
C ILE A 149 -0.66 1.49 13.25
N ALA A 150 -0.03 0.47 12.67
CA ALA A 150 0.70 -0.56 13.39
C ALA A 150 2.09 -0.13 13.88
N ARG A 151 2.51 1.12 13.61
CA ARG A 151 3.84 1.65 13.92
C ARG A 151 4.97 0.81 13.28
N GLY A 152 4.81 0.46 12.00
CA GLY A 152 5.78 -0.26 11.19
C GLY A 152 6.64 0.67 10.34
N ASN A 153 7.50 0.08 9.49
CA ASN A 153 8.36 0.81 8.55
C ASN A 153 7.53 1.32 7.35
N VAL A 154 7.02 2.56 7.47
CA VAL A 154 6.17 3.19 6.44
C VAL A 154 6.94 3.44 5.14
N PRO A 155 8.18 3.97 5.14
CA PRO A 155 8.98 4.10 3.91
C PRO A 155 9.13 2.77 3.16
N ALA A 156 9.43 1.67 3.85
CA ALA A 156 9.52 0.36 3.24
C ALA A 156 8.18 -0.10 2.63
N ALA A 157 7.05 0.17 3.29
CA ALA A 157 5.73 -0.17 2.75
C ALA A 157 5.38 0.64 1.49
N ILE A 158 5.78 1.92 1.42
CA ILE A 158 5.62 2.77 0.23
C ILE A 158 6.39 2.16 -0.94
N CYS A 159 7.69 1.91 -0.75
CA CYS A 159 8.55 1.32 -1.78
C CYS A 159 8.04 -0.05 -2.23
N ALA A 160 7.72 -0.96 -1.29
CA ALA A 160 7.25 -2.31 -1.62
C ALA A 160 5.96 -2.31 -2.44
N GLY A 161 4.98 -1.47 -2.07
CA GLY A 161 3.75 -1.32 -2.82
C GLY A 161 3.98 -0.73 -4.23
N SER A 162 4.86 0.26 -4.34
CA SER A 162 5.22 0.88 -5.62
C SER A 162 5.93 -0.11 -6.54
N PHE A 163 6.91 -0.88 -6.03
CA PHE A 163 7.57 -1.95 -6.79
C PHE A 163 6.61 -3.03 -7.23
N SER A 164 5.75 -3.49 -6.31
CA SER A 164 4.75 -4.50 -6.66
C SER A 164 3.82 -4.01 -7.76
N SER A 165 3.38 -2.75 -7.71
CA SER A 165 2.52 -2.17 -8.74
C SER A 165 3.24 -2.01 -10.08
N LEU A 166 4.49 -1.56 -10.06
CA LEU A 166 5.31 -1.41 -11.27
C LEU A 166 5.54 -2.75 -11.97
N ILE A 167 6.03 -3.74 -11.23
CA ILE A 167 6.29 -5.09 -11.76
C ILE A 167 4.98 -5.73 -12.19
N GLY A 168 3.90 -5.50 -11.45
CA GLY A 168 2.57 -6.04 -11.73
C GLY A 168 1.97 -5.59 -13.06
N ILE A 169 2.36 -4.44 -13.61
CA ILE A 169 1.90 -3.98 -14.94
C ILE A 169 2.29 -4.98 -16.03
N VAL A 170 3.49 -5.59 -15.89
CA VAL A 170 4.00 -6.57 -16.84
C VAL A 170 3.71 -7.99 -16.36
N LEU A 171 3.99 -8.27 -15.08
CA LEU A 171 3.98 -9.64 -14.58
C LEU A 171 2.55 -10.18 -14.41
N THR A 172 1.57 -9.36 -14.05
CA THR A 172 0.17 -9.81 -13.91
C THR A 172 -0.43 -10.28 -15.23
N PRO A 173 -0.37 -9.53 -16.35
CA PRO A 173 -0.81 -10.04 -17.65
C PRO A 173 -0.05 -11.28 -18.09
N LEU A 174 1.27 -11.33 -17.88
CA LEU A 174 2.09 -12.49 -18.24
C LEU A 174 1.69 -13.76 -17.47
N LEU A 175 1.54 -13.65 -16.15
CA LEU A 175 1.08 -14.76 -15.31
C LEU A 175 -0.36 -15.17 -15.65
N ALA A 176 -1.23 -14.20 -15.94
CA ALA A 176 -2.59 -14.48 -16.38
C ALA A 176 -2.60 -15.27 -17.70
N ALA A 177 -1.74 -14.88 -18.62
CA ALA A 177 -1.55 -15.59 -19.87
C ALA A 177 -1.15 -17.06 -19.68
N VAL A 178 -0.15 -17.29 -18.84
CA VAL A 178 0.39 -18.63 -18.60
C VAL A 178 -0.57 -19.49 -17.79
N LEU A 179 -1.19 -18.94 -16.74
CA LEU A 179 -1.96 -19.71 -15.77
C LEU A 179 -3.45 -19.82 -16.13
N LEU A 180 -4.01 -18.80 -16.78
CA LEU A 180 -5.41 -18.79 -17.22
C LEU A 180 -5.56 -19.22 -18.67
N GLY A 181 -4.54 -19.04 -19.52
CA GLY A 181 -4.58 -19.43 -20.95
C GLY A 181 -4.80 -20.93 -21.16
N ASN A 182 -4.26 -21.76 -20.30
CA ASN A 182 -4.45 -23.21 -20.33
C ASN A 182 -5.84 -23.66 -19.80
N SER A 183 -6.65 -22.74 -19.28
CA SER A 183 -7.97 -23.03 -18.68
C SER A 183 -9.13 -22.90 -19.67
N GLY A 184 -8.87 -22.88 -20.98
CA GLY A 184 -9.92 -22.77 -22.01
C GLY A 184 -10.44 -21.34 -22.25
N ALA A 185 -9.79 -20.32 -21.68
CA ALA A 185 -10.17 -18.92 -21.87
C ALA A 185 -9.74 -18.31 -23.22
N GLY A 186 -9.18 -19.12 -24.14
CA GLY A 186 -8.93 -18.73 -25.54
C GLY A 186 -7.90 -17.59 -25.73
N PHE A 187 -6.97 -17.41 -24.81
CA PHE A 187 -5.92 -16.39 -24.96
C PHE A 187 -4.92 -16.79 -26.03
N SER A 188 -4.98 -16.14 -27.20
CA SER A 188 -3.92 -16.28 -28.20
C SER A 188 -2.69 -15.45 -27.78
N ALA A 189 -1.50 -15.87 -28.22
CA ALA A 189 -0.26 -15.09 -27.98
C ALA A 189 -0.39 -13.64 -28.51
N HIS A 190 -1.09 -13.48 -29.63
CA HIS A 190 -1.38 -12.15 -30.21
C HIS A 190 -2.25 -11.29 -29.28
N SER A 191 -3.32 -11.88 -28.73
CA SER A 191 -4.19 -11.17 -27.75
C SER A 191 -3.40 -10.73 -26.52
N LEU A 192 -2.47 -11.55 -26.04
CA LEU A 192 -1.63 -11.24 -24.87
C LEU A 192 -0.69 -10.08 -25.14
N VAL A 193 -0.01 -10.08 -26.29
CA VAL A 193 0.86 -8.97 -26.70
C VAL A 193 0.05 -7.67 -26.78
N THR A 194 -1.14 -7.73 -27.39
CA THR A 194 -2.04 -6.57 -27.47
C THR A 194 -2.43 -6.04 -26.11
N ILE A 195 -2.77 -6.91 -25.16
CA ILE A 195 -3.15 -6.53 -23.77
C ILE A 195 -1.96 -5.90 -23.05
N VAL A 196 -0.77 -6.54 -23.14
CA VAL A 196 0.44 -5.98 -22.52
C VAL A 196 0.75 -4.60 -23.10
N LEU A 197 0.69 -4.46 -24.42
CA LEU A 197 0.94 -3.17 -25.07
C LEU A 197 -0.11 -2.12 -24.67
N GLN A 198 -1.38 -2.48 -24.57
CA GLN A 198 -2.47 -1.57 -24.17
C GLN A 198 -2.27 -1.01 -22.75
N LEU A 199 -1.62 -1.74 -21.85
CA LEU A 199 -1.32 -1.31 -20.50
C LEU A 199 0.08 -0.67 -20.40
N LEU A 200 1.08 -1.27 -21.03
CA LEU A 200 2.48 -0.87 -20.91
C LEU A 200 2.80 0.39 -21.73
N VAL A 201 2.25 0.55 -22.94
CA VAL A 201 2.54 1.72 -23.78
C VAL A 201 2.12 3.02 -23.09
N PRO A 202 0.89 3.19 -22.59
CA PRO A 202 0.53 4.41 -21.86
C PRO A 202 1.34 4.60 -20.57
N PHE A 203 1.69 3.53 -19.87
CA PHE A 203 2.55 3.59 -18.70
C PHE A 203 3.95 4.14 -19.05
N VAL A 204 4.60 3.57 -20.07
CA VAL A 204 5.92 4.01 -20.53
C VAL A 204 5.85 5.46 -21.03
N ALA A 205 4.82 5.82 -21.79
CA ALA A 205 4.59 7.20 -22.22
C ALA A 205 4.49 8.16 -21.03
N GLY A 206 3.73 7.79 -20.00
CA GLY A 206 3.65 8.54 -18.74
C GLY A 206 4.99 8.70 -18.04
N GLN A 207 5.79 7.63 -18.00
CA GLN A 207 7.12 7.64 -17.40
C GLN A 207 8.11 8.52 -18.18
N LEU A 208 8.10 8.47 -19.51
CA LEU A 208 8.94 9.30 -20.36
C LEU A 208 8.56 10.78 -20.26
N LEU A 209 7.26 11.08 -20.27
CA LEU A 209 6.75 12.44 -20.16
C LEU A 209 6.87 13.03 -18.75
N ARG A 210 7.14 12.20 -17.74
CA ARG A 210 7.24 12.62 -16.35
C ARG A 210 8.19 13.80 -16.13
N ARG A 211 9.30 13.86 -16.85
CA ARG A 211 10.27 14.96 -16.71
C ARG A 211 9.66 16.34 -16.98
N TRP A 212 8.62 16.41 -17.82
CA TRP A 212 7.91 17.66 -18.15
C TRP A 212 6.65 17.85 -17.31
N ILE A 213 5.88 16.77 -17.10
CA ILE A 213 4.57 16.85 -16.45
C ILE A 213 4.62 16.49 -14.94
N GLY A 214 5.75 15.99 -14.42
CA GLY A 214 5.86 15.52 -13.04
C GLY A 214 5.56 16.60 -12.00
N GLY A 215 5.96 17.86 -12.28
CA GLY A 215 5.61 19.02 -11.44
C GLY A 215 4.10 19.29 -11.41
N PHE A 216 3.44 19.23 -12.55
CA PHE A 216 1.98 19.36 -12.66
C PHE A 216 1.26 18.24 -11.91
N VAL A 217 1.67 17.00 -12.14
CA VAL A 217 1.11 15.79 -11.48
C VAL A 217 1.25 15.88 -9.96
N THR A 218 2.40 16.36 -9.48
CA THR A 218 2.65 16.53 -8.04
C THR A 218 1.79 17.64 -7.43
N ARG A 219 1.63 18.75 -8.14
CA ARG A 219 0.81 19.89 -7.70
C ARG A 219 -0.69 19.54 -7.65
N HIS A 220 -1.18 18.75 -8.62
CA HIS A 220 -2.61 18.44 -8.77
C HIS A 220 -2.99 17.03 -8.25
N LYS A 221 -2.25 16.46 -7.30
CA LYS A 221 -2.49 15.12 -6.74
C LYS A 221 -3.95 14.87 -6.34
N LYS A 222 -4.63 15.85 -5.76
CA LYS A 222 -6.03 15.72 -5.32
C LYS A 222 -6.97 15.54 -6.51
N VAL A 223 -6.86 16.37 -7.53
CA VAL A 223 -7.70 16.32 -8.74
C VAL A 223 -7.45 15.04 -9.51
N LEU A 224 -6.17 14.70 -9.74
CA LEU A 224 -5.80 13.46 -10.41
C LEU A 224 -6.24 12.20 -9.63
N GLY A 225 -6.31 12.28 -8.30
CA GLY A 225 -6.87 11.21 -7.48
C GLY A 225 -8.39 11.06 -7.64
N LEU A 226 -9.14 12.14 -7.91
CA LEU A 226 -10.56 12.07 -8.27
C LEU A 226 -10.75 11.48 -9.66
N VAL A 227 -9.91 11.86 -10.62
CA VAL A 227 -9.94 11.29 -11.97
C VAL A 227 -9.65 9.78 -11.93
N ASP A 228 -8.65 9.32 -11.17
CA ASP A 228 -8.40 7.88 -10.98
C ASP A 228 -9.64 7.16 -10.47
N ARG A 229 -10.25 7.67 -9.39
CA ARG A 229 -11.45 7.06 -8.81
C ARG A 229 -12.63 7.05 -9.78
N GLY A 230 -12.85 8.15 -10.49
CA GLY A 230 -13.89 8.25 -11.53
C GLY A 230 -13.66 7.27 -12.68
N SER A 231 -12.42 7.15 -13.15
CA SER A 231 -12.04 6.18 -14.19
C SER A 231 -12.31 4.73 -13.74
N ILE A 232 -11.97 4.38 -12.49
CA ILE A 232 -12.24 3.05 -11.95
C ILE A 232 -13.75 2.80 -11.85
N LEU A 233 -14.54 3.78 -11.41
CA LEU A 233 -16.00 3.64 -11.37
C LEU A 233 -16.60 3.43 -12.76
N LEU A 234 -16.12 4.14 -13.77
CA LEU A 234 -16.54 3.94 -15.16
C LEU A 234 -16.21 2.52 -15.66
N VAL A 235 -15.00 2.02 -15.37
CA VAL A 235 -14.60 0.64 -15.70
C VAL A 235 -15.52 -0.38 -15.03
N VAL A 236 -15.82 -0.18 -13.74
CA VAL A 236 -16.75 -1.04 -12.99
C VAL A 236 -18.14 -0.99 -13.58
N TYR A 237 -18.67 0.21 -13.83
CA TYR A 237 -19.99 0.38 -14.44
C TYR A 237 -20.10 -0.37 -15.77
N THR A 238 -19.11 -0.19 -16.65
CA THR A 238 -19.09 -0.84 -17.97
C THR A 238 -19.04 -2.36 -17.85
N ALA A 239 -18.12 -2.90 -17.04
CA ALA A 239 -17.97 -4.35 -16.86
C ALA A 239 -19.22 -5.01 -16.25
N PHE A 240 -19.81 -4.37 -15.23
CA PHE A 240 -21.02 -4.90 -14.60
C PHE A 240 -22.27 -4.72 -15.48
N SER A 241 -22.39 -3.61 -16.21
CA SER A 241 -23.48 -3.42 -17.21
C SER A 241 -23.46 -4.53 -18.27
N GLU A 242 -22.27 -4.84 -18.80
CA GLU A 242 -22.12 -5.92 -19.77
C GLU A 242 -22.48 -7.28 -19.16
N GLY A 243 -22.04 -7.56 -17.93
CA GLY A 243 -22.41 -8.76 -17.19
C GLY A 243 -23.92 -8.90 -16.95
N MET A 244 -24.62 -7.78 -16.64
CA MET A 244 -26.08 -7.77 -16.47
C MET A 244 -26.80 -8.04 -17.79
N VAL A 245 -26.38 -7.37 -18.88
CA VAL A 245 -27.00 -7.56 -20.21
C VAL A 245 -26.84 -9.01 -20.70
N ARG A 246 -25.72 -9.64 -20.43
CA ARG A 246 -25.42 -11.04 -20.78
C ARG A 246 -26.03 -12.07 -19.83
N GLY A 247 -26.67 -11.63 -18.73
CA GLY A 247 -27.30 -12.53 -17.76
C GLY A 247 -26.30 -13.39 -16.96
N ILE A 248 -25.01 -12.96 -16.87
CA ILE A 248 -23.94 -13.71 -16.24
C ILE A 248 -24.23 -13.96 -14.74
N TRP A 249 -24.91 -13.02 -14.08
CA TRP A 249 -25.23 -13.09 -12.66
C TRP A 249 -26.25 -14.16 -12.29
N HIS A 250 -27.06 -14.62 -13.24
CA HIS A 250 -28.00 -15.74 -13.04
C HIS A 250 -27.28 -17.10 -12.94
N GLN A 251 -26.00 -17.15 -13.28
CA GLN A 251 -25.17 -18.37 -13.22
C GLN A 251 -24.50 -18.56 -11.87
N VAL A 252 -24.48 -17.53 -10.99
CA VAL A 252 -23.82 -17.58 -9.68
C VAL A 252 -24.83 -17.87 -8.59
N SER A 253 -24.78 -19.06 -7.99
CA SER A 253 -25.64 -19.39 -6.85
C SER A 253 -25.09 -18.82 -5.53
N ALA A 254 -25.99 -18.55 -4.57
CA ALA A 254 -25.61 -18.08 -3.23
C ALA A 254 -24.65 -19.04 -2.52
N LEU A 255 -24.81 -20.36 -2.75
CA LEU A 255 -23.91 -21.37 -2.19
C LEU A 255 -22.48 -21.24 -2.74
N ARG A 256 -22.32 -21.01 -4.05
CA ARG A 256 -21.01 -20.80 -4.68
C ARG A 256 -20.35 -19.51 -4.19
N LEU A 257 -21.15 -18.46 -3.98
CA LEU A 257 -20.66 -17.21 -3.40
C LEU A 257 -20.19 -17.42 -1.95
N GLY A 258 -20.91 -18.20 -1.15
CA GLY A 258 -20.50 -18.60 0.19
C GLY A 258 -19.19 -19.40 0.17
N GLY A 259 -19.06 -20.36 -0.75
CA GLY A 259 -17.84 -21.11 -0.98
C GLY A 259 -16.65 -20.21 -1.33
N LEU A 260 -16.86 -19.25 -2.23
CA LEU A 260 -15.86 -18.26 -2.60
C LEU A 260 -15.36 -17.45 -1.38
N LEU A 261 -16.27 -16.94 -0.55
CA LEU A 261 -15.93 -16.19 0.66
C LEU A 261 -15.10 -17.02 1.65
N VAL A 262 -15.42 -18.31 1.81
CA VAL A 262 -14.64 -19.21 2.68
C VAL A 262 -13.22 -19.40 2.12
N VAL A 263 -13.10 -19.65 0.81
CA VAL A 263 -11.80 -19.82 0.16
C VAL A 263 -10.95 -18.54 0.25
N GLU A 264 -11.56 -17.37 0.04
CA GLU A 264 -10.90 -16.08 0.16
C GLU A 264 -10.45 -15.77 1.60
N ALA A 265 -11.28 -16.13 2.59
CA ALA A 265 -10.92 -16.00 4.00
C ALA A 265 -9.74 -16.89 4.36
N ALA A 266 -9.72 -18.13 3.88
CA ALA A 266 -8.61 -19.06 4.06
C ALA A 266 -7.34 -18.55 3.37
N LEU A 267 -7.46 -18.04 2.13
CA LEU A 267 -6.36 -17.44 1.38
C LEU A 267 -5.76 -16.23 2.11
N LEU A 268 -6.62 -15.34 2.60
CA LEU A 268 -6.17 -14.16 3.37
C LEU A 268 -5.48 -14.57 4.67
N ALA A 269 -6.04 -15.52 5.41
CA ALA A 269 -5.47 -16.03 6.65
C ALA A 269 -4.10 -16.68 6.41
N ALA A 270 -3.99 -17.52 5.37
CA ALA A 270 -2.74 -18.16 4.97
C ALA A 270 -1.67 -17.13 4.61
N MET A 271 -2.02 -16.11 3.82
CA MET A 271 -1.08 -15.07 3.43
C MET A 271 -0.67 -14.15 4.58
N LEU A 272 -1.59 -13.81 5.49
CA LEU A 272 -1.27 -13.05 6.71
C LEU A 272 -0.34 -13.84 7.64
N ALA A 273 -0.55 -15.14 7.77
CA ALA A 273 0.32 -16.03 8.53
C ALA A 273 1.69 -16.16 7.84
N LEU A 274 1.71 -16.50 6.55
CA LEU A 274 2.94 -16.68 5.79
C LEU A 274 3.83 -15.42 5.81
N THR A 275 3.25 -14.26 5.55
CA THR A 275 3.99 -12.99 5.56
C THR A 275 4.53 -12.64 6.94
N TRP A 276 3.77 -12.91 8.01
CA TRP A 276 4.20 -12.63 9.38
C TRP A 276 5.28 -13.59 9.87
N TYR A 277 5.02 -14.90 9.76
CA TYR A 277 5.96 -15.93 10.24
C TYR A 277 7.17 -16.05 9.31
N GLY A 278 6.97 -15.92 8.00
CA GLY A 278 8.07 -15.88 7.03
C GLY A 278 9.02 -14.71 7.27
N ALA A 279 8.49 -13.50 7.48
CA ALA A 279 9.32 -12.34 7.81
C ALA A 279 10.06 -12.52 9.16
N ARG A 280 9.44 -13.22 10.14
CA ARG A 280 10.09 -13.56 11.41
C ARG A 280 11.22 -14.58 11.20
N ALA A 281 10.99 -15.63 10.43
CA ALA A 281 11.98 -16.63 10.09
C ALA A 281 13.18 -16.05 9.34
N LEU A 282 12.92 -15.07 8.43
CA LEU A 282 13.95 -14.33 7.72
C LEU A 282 14.65 -13.27 8.58
N ARG A 283 14.35 -13.19 9.89
CA ARG A 283 14.96 -12.30 10.88
C ARG A 283 14.81 -10.81 10.56
N PHE A 284 13.71 -10.39 9.97
CA PHE A 284 13.40 -8.97 9.79
C PHE A 284 13.05 -8.31 11.13
N GLY A 285 13.46 -7.06 11.30
CA GLY A 285 13.05 -6.23 12.44
C GLY A 285 11.52 -6.03 12.48
N ARG A 286 10.98 -5.64 13.65
CA ARG A 286 9.54 -5.47 13.86
C ARG A 286 8.88 -4.56 12.82
N GLY A 287 9.49 -3.40 12.54
CA GLY A 287 8.95 -2.43 11.58
C GLY A 287 8.81 -3.03 10.17
N ASP A 288 9.84 -3.77 9.74
CA ASP A 288 9.88 -4.42 8.42
C ASP A 288 8.92 -5.60 8.34
N ARG A 289 8.80 -6.41 9.43
CA ARG A 289 7.79 -7.49 9.51
C ARG A 289 6.37 -6.96 9.30
N ILE A 290 6.05 -5.80 9.88
CA ILE A 290 4.75 -5.13 9.71
C ILE A 290 4.57 -4.66 8.26
N ALA A 291 5.60 -4.05 7.65
CA ALA A 291 5.58 -3.63 6.26
C ALA A 291 5.38 -4.82 5.31
N ILE A 292 6.13 -5.92 5.51
CA ILE A 292 6.00 -7.16 4.74
C ILE A 292 4.60 -7.76 4.92
N GLN A 293 4.08 -7.81 6.15
CA GLN A 293 2.75 -8.34 6.43
C GLN A 293 1.67 -7.60 5.64
N PHE A 294 1.66 -6.27 5.70
CA PHE A 294 0.62 -5.49 5.02
C PHE A 294 0.86 -5.27 3.53
N ALA A 295 2.09 -5.25 3.05
CA ALA A 295 2.37 -5.15 1.62
C ALA A 295 2.28 -6.51 0.91
N GLY A 296 2.71 -7.60 1.55
CA GLY A 296 2.77 -8.93 0.95
C GLY A 296 1.45 -9.72 1.00
N SER A 297 0.49 -9.33 1.87
CA SER A 297 -0.78 -10.08 2.03
C SER A 297 -1.98 -9.42 1.36
N LYS A 298 -1.80 -8.33 0.63
CA LYS A 298 -2.91 -7.58 0.05
C LYS A 298 -2.87 -7.51 -1.47
N LYS A 299 -4.06 -7.33 -2.05
CA LYS A 299 -4.27 -7.24 -3.50
C LYS A 299 -4.97 -5.93 -3.86
N SER A 300 -4.52 -5.32 -4.95
CA SER A 300 -4.97 -3.99 -5.39
C SER A 300 -6.22 -4.08 -6.26
N LEU A 301 -7.34 -3.64 -5.72
CA LEU A 301 -8.56 -3.49 -6.51
C LEU A 301 -8.37 -2.44 -7.63
N ALA A 302 -7.72 -1.31 -7.30
CA ALA A 302 -7.53 -0.22 -8.25
C ALA A 302 -6.68 -0.61 -9.48
N ALA A 303 -5.66 -1.46 -9.29
CA ALA A 303 -4.88 -1.99 -10.41
C ALA A 303 -5.58 -3.17 -11.10
N GLY A 304 -6.24 -4.04 -10.31
CA GLY A 304 -6.85 -5.25 -10.84
C GLY A 304 -8.09 -5.01 -11.69
N LEU A 305 -8.93 -4.02 -11.36
CA LEU A 305 -10.15 -3.73 -12.12
C LEU A 305 -9.86 -3.38 -13.60
N PRO A 306 -8.98 -2.41 -13.90
CA PRO A 306 -8.62 -2.12 -15.29
C PRO A 306 -7.99 -3.32 -15.99
N MET A 307 -7.11 -4.07 -15.32
CA MET A 307 -6.50 -5.26 -15.89
C MET A 307 -7.52 -6.36 -16.20
N ALA A 308 -8.48 -6.59 -15.28
CA ALA A 308 -9.55 -7.56 -15.50
C ALA A 308 -10.40 -7.20 -16.71
N SER A 309 -10.77 -5.93 -16.89
CA SER A 309 -11.56 -5.47 -18.01
C SER A 309 -10.88 -5.71 -19.35
N VAL A 310 -9.56 -5.54 -19.40
CA VAL A 310 -8.76 -5.79 -20.61
C VAL A 310 -8.58 -7.30 -20.85
N LEU A 311 -8.31 -8.07 -19.78
CA LEU A 311 -8.02 -9.52 -19.88
C LEU A 311 -9.27 -10.36 -20.15
N PHE A 312 -10.39 -10.05 -19.51
CA PHE A 312 -11.60 -10.87 -19.57
C PHE A 312 -12.71 -10.28 -20.44
N GLY A 313 -12.56 -9.02 -20.87
CA GLY A 313 -13.54 -8.34 -21.72
C GLY A 313 -14.96 -8.47 -21.15
N ALA A 314 -15.84 -9.10 -21.89
CA ALA A 314 -17.24 -9.31 -21.52
C ALA A 314 -17.47 -10.10 -20.22
N HIS A 315 -16.55 -10.96 -19.83
CA HIS A 315 -16.62 -11.77 -18.62
C HIS A 315 -15.92 -11.10 -17.41
N ALA A 316 -15.46 -9.86 -17.57
CA ALA A 316 -14.71 -9.13 -16.53
C ALA A 316 -15.51 -9.00 -15.22
N SER A 317 -16.85 -8.91 -15.27
CA SER A 317 -17.70 -8.81 -14.08
C SER A 317 -17.55 -10.00 -13.14
N LEU A 318 -17.49 -11.24 -13.66
CA LEU A 318 -17.25 -12.43 -12.83
C LEU A 318 -15.81 -12.52 -12.34
N ALA A 319 -14.84 -12.14 -13.17
CA ALA A 319 -13.44 -12.14 -12.78
C ALA A 319 -13.12 -11.08 -11.70
N VAL A 320 -13.87 -9.99 -11.69
CA VAL A 320 -13.71 -8.88 -10.74
C VAL A 320 -14.36 -9.18 -9.39
N LEU A 321 -15.43 -9.97 -9.35
CA LEU A 321 -16.19 -10.27 -8.14
C LEU A 321 -15.30 -10.81 -6.99
N PRO A 322 -14.47 -11.85 -7.19
CA PRO A 322 -13.56 -12.31 -6.14
C PRO A 322 -12.61 -11.20 -5.65
N LEU A 323 -12.07 -10.41 -6.57
CA LEU A 323 -11.17 -9.31 -6.21
C LEU A 323 -11.85 -8.24 -5.35
N MET A 324 -13.13 -7.93 -5.63
CA MET A 324 -13.92 -6.97 -4.84
C MET A 324 -14.20 -7.49 -3.44
N LEU A 325 -14.62 -8.74 -3.31
CA LEU A 325 -14.93 -9.36 -2.02
C LEU A 325 -13.68 -9.50 -1.17
N PHE A 326 -12.61 -10.01 -1.73
CA PHE A 326 -11.32 -10.11 -1.06
C PHE A 326 -10.81 -8.74 -0.61
N HIS A 327 -10.96 -7.70 -1.45
CA HIS A 327 -10.53 -6.35 -1.11
C HIS A 327 -11.22 -5.81 0.14
N GLN A 328 -12.53 -6.03 0.28
CA GLN A 328 -13.27 -5.64 1.46
C GLN A 328 -12.84 -6.43 2.70
N MET A 329 -12.72 -7.75 2.54
CA MET A 329 -12.29 -8.64 3.62
C MET A 329 -10.89 -8.26 4.13
N GLN A 330 -9.92 -8.04 3.24
CA GLN A 330 -8.56 -7.65 3.62
C GLN A 330 -8.53 -6.30 4.35
N LEU A 331 -9.37 -5.32 3.97
CA LEU A 331 -9.43 -4.03 4.65
C LEU A 331 -9.94 -4.19 6.09
N MET A 332 -11.02 -4.95 6.29
CA MET A 332 -11.58 -5.19 7.63
C MET A 332 -10.61 -5.94 8.53
N VAL A 333 -10.06 -7.05 8.07
CA VAL A 333 -9.15 -7.90 8.85
C VAL A 333 -7.85 -7.16 9.15
N CYS A 334 -7.23 -6.51 8.14
CA CYS A 334 -5.99 -5.76 8.34
C CYS A 334 -6.16 -4.56 9.27
N ALA A 335 -7.32 -3.90 9.31
CA ALA A 335 -7.59 -2.81 10.23
C ALA A 335 -7.58 -3.30 11.70
N VAL A 336 -8.14 -4.48 11.97
CA VAL A 336 -8.12 -5.10 13.31
C VAL A 336 -6.69 -5.48 13.68
N ILE A 337 -5.96 -6.14 12.76
CA ILE A 337 -4.56 -6.55 12.98
C ILE A 337 -3.68 -5.32 13.24
N ALA A 338 -3.80 -4.26 12.44
CA ALA A 338 -3.02 -3.04 12.61
C ALA A 338 -3.22 -2.40 13.98
N LYS A 339 -4.48 -2.32 14.46
CA LYS A 339 -4.79 -1.84 15.81
C LYS A 339 -4.20 -2.73 16.92
N ARG A 340 -4.23 -4.06 16.76
CA ARG A 340 -3.60 -5.01 17.69
C ARG A 340 -2.08 -4.81 17.73
N ARG A 341 -1.42 -4.73 16.55
CA ARG A 341 0.02 -4.50 16.43
C ARG A 341 0.48 -3.17 17.05
N ALA A 342 -0.35 -2.12 16.99
CA ALA A 342 -0.06 -0.84 17.61
C ALA A 342 0.01 -0.90 19.15
N ARG A 343 -0.63 -1.91 19.76
CA ARG A 343 -0.70 -2.11 21.22
C ARG A 343 0.39 -3.04 21.75
N ASP A 344 1.11 -3.74 20.87
CA ASP A 344 2.18 -4.66 21.28
C ASP A 344 3.24 -3.92 22.12
N PRO A 345 3.77 -4.52 23.21
CA PRO A 345 4.80 -3.91 24.07
C PRO A 345 6.06 -3.47 23.30
N GLU A 346 6.48 -4.25 22.31
CA GLU A 346 7.60 -3.91 21.40
C GLU A 346 7.37 -2.57 20.63
N ALA A 347 6.09 -2.15 20.48
CA ALA A 347 5.75 -0.88 19.84
C ALA A 347 6.10 0.34 20.71
N ARG A 348 6.21 0.14 22.04
CA ARG A 348 6.52 1.19 23.00
C ARG A 348 8.03 1.40 23.15
N GLN A 349 8.83 0.33 23.00
CA GLN A 349 10.28 0.39 23.14
C GLN A 349 10.99 0.94 21.89
N GLY A 350 10.41 0.82 20.69
CA GLY A 350 11.01 1.33 19.45
C GLY A 350 10.94 2.86 19.26
N ASN A 351 10.27 3.60 20.14
CA ASN A 351 10.19 5.08 20.09
C ASN A 351 11.20 5.78 21.03
N GLY A 352 11.99 5.01 21.78
CA GLY A 352 13.12 5.51 22.56
C GLY A 352 14.38 5.53 21.68
N GLY A 353 14.52 6.55 20.84
CA GLY A 353 15.79 6.87 20.20
C GLY A 353 16.86 7.17 21.25
N PRO A 354 18.17 7.17 20.88
CA PRO A 354 19.28 7.38 21.82
C PRO A 354 19.17 8.66 22.67
N GLU A 355 18.40 9.65 22.20
CA GLU A 355 18.20 10.94 22.89
C GLU A 355 17.34 10.86 24.18
N ALA A 356 16.49 9.81 24.33
CA ALA A 356 15.68 9.68 25.54
C ALA A 356 16.41 8.99 26.71
N ARG A 357 17.65 8.52 26.52
CA ARG A 357 18.48 7.92 27.56
C ARG A 357 19.41 8.93 28.27
N GLU A 358 19.67 10.09 27.68
CA GLU A 358 20.53 11.11 28.30
C GLU A 358 19.79 12.01 29.30
N GLU A 359 18.45 12.09 29.26
CA GLU A 359 17.68 12.91 30.23
C GLU A 359 17.34 12.22 31.56
N SER A 360 17.56 10.91 31.70
CA SER A 360 17.26 10.21 32.97
C SER A 360 18.48 9.97 33.88
N GLY A 361 19.66 10.47 33.53
CA GLY A 361 20.87 10.42 34.34
C GLY A 361 21.08 11.74 35.08
N GLY A 362 20.19 12.13 35.97
CA GLY A 362 20.43 13.18 36.94
C GLY A 362 21.43 12.69 37.99
N PRO A 363 22.32 13.55 38.49
CA PRO A 363 23.38 13.13 39.42
C PRO A 363 22.77 12.88 40.79
N GLU A 364 22.77 11.59 41.20
CA GLU A 364 22.59 11.24 42.61
C GLU A 364 23.75 11.76 43.43
N GLY A 365 23.40 12.50 44.46
CA GLY A 365 24.30 13.14 45.41
C GLY A 365 25.24 12.16 46.08
N ARG A 366 26.51 12.53 46.15
CA ARG A 366 27.44 12.07 47.15
C ARG A 366 27.68 13.22 48.10
N GLU A 367 27.03 13.19 49.24
CA GLU A 367 27.39 13.91 50.43
C GLU A 367 28.53 13.18 51.17
N GLY A 368 29.50 13.95 51.59
CA GLY A 368 30.19 13.75 52.85
C GLY A 368 31.50 13.01 52.84
N SER A 369 32.62 13.71 52.87
CA SER A 369 33.64 13.50 53.93
C SER A 369 34.68 14.63 53.89
N SER A 370 34.74 15.29 54.98
CA SER A 370 35.70 16.36 55.43
C SER A 370 37.11 15.86 55.66
N GLY A 371 38.10 16.76 55.44
CA GLY A 371 39.46 16.68 56.06
C GLY A 371 40.55 17.31 55.21
N PRO A 372 41.59 17.94 55.87
CA PRO A 372 42.02 19.28 55.47
C PRO A 372 43.38 19.36 54.80
N ALA A 373 43.62 20.53 54.19
CA ALA A 373 44.82 21.32 53.98
C ALA A 373 46.22 20.65 53.82
N GLU A 374 46.82 20.98 52.70
CA GLU A 374 48.22 21.45 52.68
C GLU A 374 48.58 22.10 51.33
N GLU A 375 49.03 23.36 51.37
CA GLU A 375 49.75 24.14 50.39
C GLU A 375 51.25 24.04 50.76
N PRO A 376 52.23 24.59 50.03
CA PRO A 376 52.47 24.76 48.58
C PRO A 376 53.86 24.30 48.13
N ALA A 377 54.17 24.31 46.81
CA ALA A 377 55.56 24.77 46.39
C ALA A 377 55.62 24.93 44.85
N GLN A 378 56.11 26.04 44.50
CA GLN A 378 56.57 26.67 43.27
C GLN A 378 57.56 25.80 42.47
N SER A 379 57.59 25.93 41.16
CA SER A 379 58.73 26.35 40.37
C SER A 379 58.59 26.20 38.88
N SER A 380 58.50 27.30 38.20
CA SER A 380 59.33 27.83 37.10
C SER A 380 59.56 27.03 35.83
N ALA A 381 59.11 27.67 34.76
CA ALA A 381 59.87 28.18 33.62
C ALA A 381 60.25 27.28 32.43
N ARG A 382 59.91 27.76 31.31
CA ARG A 382 60.61 28.05 30.01
C ARG A 382 59.92 27.42 28.81
N VAL A 383 59.36 28.25 27.97
CA VAL A 383 59.86 28.94 26.75
C VAL A 383 60.23 27.99 25.62
N GLY A 384 59.63 28.20 24.48
CA GLY A 384 60.16 27.79 23.19
C GLY A 384 59.17 27.64 22.05
N THR A 385 58.79 28.70 21.40
CA THR A 385 58.87 29.04 19.96
C THR A 385 58.21 28.10 18.94
N ALA A 386 57.32 28.70 18.20
CA ALA A 386 56.84 28.31 16.84
C ALA A 386 58.01 28.39 15.81
N PRO A 387 57.90 27.90 14.54
CA PRO A 387 56.98 28.48 13.56
C PRO A 387 56.37 27.54 12.51
N ARG A 388 55.36 28.05 11.83
CA ARG A 388 54.90 27.71 10.48
C ARG A 388 55.97 28.00 9.41
N PRO A 389 55.85 27.70 8.09
CA PRO A 389 54.76 27.13 7.25
C PRO A 389 55.29 26.22 6.11
N ARG A 390 54.41 25.41 5.48
CA ARG A 390 54.09 25.49 4.04
C ARG A 390 52.94 24.57 3.72
#